data_faaa27ab2b8825750af9a2fd22347213
#
_entry.id   faaa27ab2b8825750af9a2fd22347213
#
_cell.length_a   1.000
_cell.length_b   1.000
_cell.length_c   1.000
_cell.angle_alpha   90.00
_cell.angle_beta   90.00
_cell.angle_gamma   90.00
#
_symmetry.space_group_name_H-M   'P 1'
#
loop_
_entity.id
_entity.type
_entity.pdbx_description
1 polymer ?
#
loop_
_entity_poly.entity_id
_entity_poly.type
_entity_poly.pdbx_seq_one_letter_code
_entity_poly.pdbx_strand_id
1 'polypeptide(L)'
;MFKASRWHRLLLATAAVFTLAACTQRQAPDPSMTAVAGQRTAGDSLDWISPEDVARAEALGLAMRDAAFEANGDGERIEGLLPSVFFDFDQSFIRPEDRPALQDAYDYLQRNREARLIIEGHCDWRGTTEYNMALGDRRARSAKQYLVQLGIADERIETVSYGDLQAETEADEAQMARDRRADLVIVRPRR
;
A
#
# COMPACT_ATOMS: atom_id res chain seq x y z
N MET A 1 -21.18 70.88 -21.40
CA MET A 1 -20.06 71.66 -21.92
C MET A 1 -18.92 70.73 -22.25
N PHE A 2 -18.60 70.62 -23.54
CA PHE A 2 -17.28 70.39 -24.20
C PHE A 2 -16.47 69.17 -23.72
N LYS A 3 -15.87 68.32 -24.61
CA LYS A 3 -15.65 68.38 -26.07
C LYS A 3 -15.21 66.96 -26.51
N ALA A 4 -15.67 66.56 -27.67
CA ALA A 4 -15.17 65.41 -28.40
C ALA A 4 -13.71 65.67 -28.87
N SER A 5 -12.91 64.66 -28.92
CA SER A 5 -11.75 64.61 -29.80
C SER A 5 -11.55 63.18 -30.30
N ARG A 6 -11.96 63.03 -31.50
CA ARG A 6 -11.59 62.23 -32.64
C ARG A 6 -10.09 62.27 -32.87
N TRP A 7 -9.48 61.13 -33.04
CA TRP A 7 -8.31 60.99 -33.94
C TRP A 7 -8.18 59.49 -34.32
N HIS A 8 -8.58 59.22 -35.50
CA HIS A 8 -7.92 58.74 -36.71
C HIS A 8 -7.33 57.34 -36.65
N ARG A 9 -8.08 56.48 -37.35
CA ARG A 9 -7.65 55.45 -38.31
C ARG A 9 -6.16 55.46 -38.67
N LEU A 10 -5.53 54.30 -38.39
CA LEU A 10 -4.41 53.85 -39.21
C LEU A 10 -4.52 52.34 -39.34
N LEU A 11 -4.92 51.92 -40.52
CA LEU A 11 -4.82 50.58 -41.06
C LEU A 11 -3.34 50.22 -41.19
N LEU A 12 -2.91 49.14 -40.55
CA LEU A 12 -1.74 48.41 -41.04
C LEU A 12 -2.02 46.94 -40.90
N ALA A 13 -2.15 46.34 -42.05
CA ALA A 13 -2.19 44.89 -42.25
C ALA A 13 -0.84 44.30 -41.79
N THR A 14 -0.87 43.39 -40.84
CA THR A 14 0.29 42.54 -40.59
C THR A 14 -0.16 41.08 -40.69
N ALA A 15 0.54 40.40 -41.55
CA ALA A 15 0.38 39.04 -42.00
C ALA A 15 0.23 38.05 -40.84
N ALA A 16 -0.80 37.24 -40.91
CA ALA A 16 -0.94 36.05 -40.11
C ALA A 16 0.11 35.00 -40.51
N VAL A 17 1.17 34.90 -39.74
CA VAL A 17 2.07 33.75 -39.82
C VAL A 17 1.42 32.61 -39.03
N PHE A 18 0.76 31.72 -39.76
CA PHE A 18 0.33 30.44 -39.25
C PHE A 18 1.60 29.58 -39.05
N THR A 19 2.11 29.53 -37.83
CA THR A 19 3.05 28.49 -37.44
C THR A 19 2.25 27.23 -37.17
N LEU A 20 2.27 26.29 -38.11
CA LEU A 20 1.88 24.91 -37.88
C LEU A 20 2.79 24.34 -36.80
N ALA A 21 2.29 24.28 -35.57
CA ALA A 21 2.87 23.44 -34.54
C ALA A 21 2.64 21.98 -34.95
N ALA A 22 3.66 21.39 -35.57
CA ALA A 22 3.68 19.93 -35.78
C ALA A 22 3.65 19.27 -34.42
N CYS A 23 2.49 18.75 -34.02
CA CYS A 23 2.40 17.77 -32.93
C CYS A 23 3.21 16.55 -33.38
N THR A 24 4.46 16.48 -32.97
CA THR A 24 5.21 15.22 -32.98
C THR A 24 4.55 14.31 -31.97
N GLN A 25 3.66 13.49 -32.47
CA GLN A 25 3.09 12.34 -31.74
C GLN A 25 4.30 11.48 -31.34
N ARG A 26 4.68 11.53 -30.06
CA ARG A 26 5.65 10.59 -29.52
C ARG A 26 5.03 9.20 -29.64
N GLN A 27 5.48 8.49 -30.65
CA GLN A 27 5.15 7.09 -30.84
C GLN A 27 5.61 6.35 -29.59
N ALA A 28 4.67 5.69 -28.91
CA ALA A 28 5.00 4.85 -27.77
C ALA A 28 6.05 3.82 -28.25
N PRO A 29 7.10 3.55 -27.47
CA PRO A 29 8.09 2.56 -27.85
C PRO A 29 7.38 1.22 -28.05
N ASP A 30 7.68 0.59 -29.20
CA ASP A 30 7.18 -0.73 -29.56
C ASP A 30 7.56 -1.71 -28.43
N PRO A 31 6.61 -2.40 -27.80
CA PRO A 31 6.91 -3.35 -26.72
C PRO A 31 7.83 -4.50 -27.16
N SER A 32 7.99 -4.71 -28.47
CA SER A 32 8.95 -5.69 -29.01
C SER A 32 10.41 -5.24 -28.93
N MET A 33 10.70 -3.96 -28.65
CA MET A 33 12.06 -3.42 -28.59
C MET A 33 12.67 -3.39 -27.18
N THR A 34 11.96 -3.84 -26.15
CA THR A 34 12.53 -4.10 -24.82
C THR A 34 13.06 -5.53 -24.69
N ALA A 35 13.72 -6.04 -25.71
CA ALA A 35 14.50 -7.24 -25.58
C ALA A 35 15.77 -6.92 -24.79
N VAL A 36 15.71 -7.12 -23.48
CA VAL A 36 16.90 -7.31 -22.65
C VAL A 36 17.68 -8.46 -23.26
N ALA A 37 18.96 -8.21 -23.63
CA ALA A 37 19.83 -9.17 -24.24
C ALA A 37 20.01 -10.39 -23.33
N GLY A 38 19.19 -11.40 -23.55
CA GLY A 38 19.25 -12.74 -23.02
C GLY A 38 18.29 -13.52 -23.90
N GLN A 39 18.84 -14.20 -24.90
CA GLN A 39 18.10 -15.09 -25.79
C GLN A 39 17.31 -16.09 -24.96
N ARG A 40 16.02 -15.83 -24.77
CA ARG A 40 15.06 -16.85 -24.38
C ARG A 40 14.35 -17.29 -25.64
N THR A 41 14.58 -18.52 -26.03
CA THR A 41 13.86 -19.17 -27.12
C THR A 41 12.37 -19.22 -26.78
N ALA A 42 11.51 -18.79 -27.71
CA ALA A 42 10.06 -18.89 -27.60
C ALA A 42 9.72 -20.40 -27.45
N GLY A 43 9.38 -20.82 -26.23
CA GLY A 43 9.04 -22.20 -25.93
C GLY A 43 9.24 -22.61 -24.46
N ASP A 44 9.88 -21.78 -23.67
CA ASP A 44 10.02 -22.04 -22.23
C ASP A 44 8.78 -21.50 -21.50
N SER A 45 7.72 -22.30 -21.51
CA SER A 45 6.57 -22.08 -20.67
C SER A 45 7.03 -22.17 -19.21
N LEU A 46 6.72 -21.16 -18.40
CA LEU A 46 6.94 -21.15 -16.95
C LEU A 46 6.06 -22.20 -16.22
N ASP A 47 5.61 -23.23 -16.93
CA ASP A 47 4.75 -24.31 -16.43
C ASP A 47 5.39 -25.21 -15.37
N TRP A 48 6.66 -24.94 -15.01
CA TRP A 48 7.37 -25.73 -14.00
C TRP A 48 7.33 -25.12 -12.60
N ILE A 49 6.85 -23.87 -12.45
CA ILE A 49 6.63 -23.29 -11.13
C ILE A 49 5.19 -23.58 -10.71
N SER A 50 5.03 -24.51 -9.80
CA SER A 50 3.71 -24.83 -9.29
C SER A 50 3.16 -23.66 -8.45
N PRO A 51 1.83 -23.50 -8.38
CA PRO A 51 1.22 -22.54 -7.45
C PRO A 51 1.69 -22.72 -5.99
N GLU A 52 2.02 -23.97 -5.61
CA GLU A 52 2.56 -24.30 -4.30
C GLU A 52 3.99 -23.76 -4.11
N ASP A 53 4.81 -23.75 -5.14
CA ASP A 53 6.17 -23.21 -5.09
C ASP A 53 6.14 -21.67 -4.98
N VAL A 54 5.18 -21.01 -5.65
CA VAL A 54 4.97 -19.57 -5.52
C VAL A 54 4.52 -19.24 -4.10
N ALA A 55 3.49 -19.92 -3.59
CA ALA A 55 3.01 -19.73 -2.22
C ALA A 55 4.10 -19.99 -1.17
N ARG A 56 4.95 -21.02 -1.41
CA ARG A 56 6.08 -21.34 -0.55
C ARG A 56 7.17 -20.26 -0.58
N ALA A 57 7.46 -19.70 -1.77
CA ALA A 57 8.41 -18.61 -1.92
C ALA A 57 7.92 -17.31 -1.26
N GLU A 58 6.61 -17.05 -1.34
CA GLU A 58 5.98 -15.91 -0.67
C GLU A 58 5.96 -16.09 0.84
N ALA A 59 5.60 -17.27 1.34
CA ALA A 59 5.67 -17.59 2.77
C ALA A 59 7.11 -17.51 3.30
N LEU A 60 8.10 -17.95 2.52
CA LEU A 60 9.52 -17.81 2.88
C LEU A 60 9.95 -16.34 2.86
N GLY A 61 9.47 -15.56 1.89
CA GLY A 61 9.73 -14.12 1.82
C GLY A 61 9.12 -13.33 3.00
N LEU A 62 7.95 -13.76 3.49
CA LEU A 62 7.34 -13.25 4.71
C LEU A 62 8.17 -13.62 5.94
N ALA A 63 8.50 -14.92 6.09
CA ALA A 63 9.31 -15.41 7.19
C ALA A 63 10.71 -14.75 7.23
N MET A 64 11.31 -14.45 6.07
CA MET A 64 12.58 -13.72 5.99
C MET A 64 12.43 -12.25 6.37
N ARG A 65 11.29 -11.60 6.09
CA ARG A 65 11.00 -10.24 6.56
C ARG A 65 10.80 -10.19 8.08
N ASP A 66 10.05 -11.15 8.61
CA ASP A 66 9.86 -11.28 10.05
C ASP A 66 11.19 -11.55 10.76
N ALA A 67 12.01 -12.46 10.23
CA ALA A 67 13.35 -12.74 10.74
C ALA A 67 14.31 -11.55 10.59
N ALA A 68 14.23 -10.79 9.50
CA ALA A 68 15.03 -9.58 9.31
C ALA A 68 14.59 -8.45 10.26
N PHE A 69 13.29 -8.36 10.54
CA PHE A 69 12.75 -7.42 11.52
C PHE A 69 13.15 -7.84 12.94
N GLU A 70 13.06 -9.13 13.28
CA GLU A 70 13.55 -9.68 14.56
C GLU A 70 15.07 -9.55 14.70
N ALA A 71 15.82 -9.75 13.61
CA ALA A 71 17.29 -9.59 13.62
C ALA A 71 17.74 -8.13 13.69
N ASN A 72 16.97 -7.19 13.15
CA ASN A 72 17.21 -5.75 13.24
C ASN A 72 16.51 -5.10 14.45
N GLY A 73 15.60 -5.81 15.08
CA GLY A 73 14.85 -5.40 16.25
C GLY A 73 15.20 -6.29 17.44
N ASP A 74 16.17 -5.89 18.24
CA ASP A 74 16.48 -6.49 19.55
C ASP A 74 15.29 -6.23 20.52
N GLY A 75 14.07 -6.62 20.11
CA GLY A 75 12.81 -6.24 20.73
C GLY A 75 11.93 -7.42 21.13
N GLU A 76 11.21 -7.25 22.24
CA GLU A 76 10.12 -8.13 22.66
C GLU A 76 8.86 -7.78 21.89
N ARG A 77 8.31 -8.74 21.13
CA ARG A 77 7.04 -8.61 20.41
C ARG A 77 5.87 -8.87 21.37
N ILE A 78 4.90 -7.96 21.41
CA ILE A 78 3.75 -8.02 22.31
C ILE A 78 2.49 -7.93 21.46
N GLU A 79 1.83 -9.06 21.33
CA GLU A 79 0.54 -9.22 20.65
C GLU A 79 -0.62 -9.01 21.62
N GLY A 80 -1.78 -8.58 21.11
CA GLY A 80 -3.01 -8.45 21.91
C GLY A 80 -3.00 -7.36 22.97
N LEU A 81 -1.96 -6.52 23.03
CA LEU A 81 -1.92 -5.37 23.93
C LEU A 81 -2.85 -4.24 23.45
N LEU A 82 -2.97 -4.08 22.16
CA LEU A 82 -3.81 -3.09 21.50
C LEU A 82 -4.97 -3.79 20.77
N PRO A 83 -6.15 -3.17 20.70
CA PRO A 83 -7.25 -3.72 19.93
C PRO A 83 -6.93 -3.71 18.43
N SER A 84 -7.45 -4.70 17.71
CA SER A 84 -7.35 -4.78 16.26
C SER A 84 -8.27 -3.78 15.59
N VAL A 85 -7.91 -3.39 14.36
CA VAL A 85 -8.74 -2.57 13.46
C VAL A 85 -9.46 -3.51 12.50
N PHE A 86 -10.78 -3.40 12.38
CA PHE A 86 -11.58 -4.28 11.53
C PHE A 86 -12.00 -3.59 10.22
N PHE A 87 -12.28 -4.41 9.20
CA PHE A 87 -12.63 -3.92 7.87
C PHE A 87 -13.85 -4.62 7.31
N ASP A 88 -14.61 -3.88 6.51
CA ASP A 88 -15.68 -4.46 5.72
C ASP A 88 -15.12 -5.36 4.60
N PHE A 89 -16.02 -6.17 4.03
CA PHE A 89 -15.65 -7.04 2.91
C PHE A 89 -15.06 -6.21 1.76
N ASP A 90 -13.92 -6.65 1.27
CA ASP A 90 -13.17 -6.03 0.17
C ASP A 90 -12.79 -4.54 0.39
N GLN A 91 -12.75 -4.08 1.65
CA GLN A 91 -12.40 -2.70 1.98
C GLN A 91 -11.09 -2.63 2.76
N SER A 92 -10.42 -1.46 2.63
CA SER A 92 -9.19 -1.13 3.35
C SER A 92 -9.21 0.26 4.01
N PHE A 93 -10.35 0.95 4.01
CA PHE A 93 -10.48 2.24 4.70
C PHE A 93 -10.78 2.04 6.19
N ILE A 94 -10.28 2.94 7.04
CA ILE A 94 -10.50 2.90 8.49
C ILE A 94 -11.92 3.39 8.79
N ARG A 95 -12.74 2.51 9.36
CA ARG A 95 -14.09 2.85 9.78
C ARG A 95 -14.07 3.79 11.00
N PRO A 96 -15.08 4.64 11.17
CA PRO A 96 -15.14 5.55 12.33
C PRO A 96 -15.07 4.83 13.67
N GLU A 97 -15.70 3.64 13.79
CA GLU A 97 -15.72 2.79 14.99
C GLU A 97 -14.38 2.18 15.35
N ASP A 98 -13.45 2.03 14.38
CA ASP A 98 -12.11 1.46 14.60
C ASP A 98 -11.04 2.52 14.91
N ARG A 99 -11.36 3.80 14.76
CA ARG A 99 -10.43 4.90 15.09
C ARG A 99 -9.94 4.90 16.53
N PRO A 100 -10.76 4.54 17.55
CA PRO A 100 -10.30 4.42 18.92
C PRO A 100 -9.13 3.45 19.08
N ALA A 101 -9.10 2.30 18.36
CA ALA A 101 -7.99 1.36 18.39
C ALA A 101 -6.67 2.01 17.94
N LEU A 102 -6.72 2.83 16.89
CA LEU A 102 -5.56 3.59 16.42
C LEU A 102 -5.18 4.74 17.37
N GLN A 103 -6.16 5.33 18.05
CA GLN A 103 -5.87 6.32 19.07
C GLN A 103 -5.14 5.71 20.28
N ASP A 104 -5.54 4.52 20.71
CA ASP A 104 -4.87 3.77 21.77
C ASP A 104 -3.41 3.44 21.38
N ALA A 105 -3.20 3.05 20.12
CA ALA A 105 -1.87 2.80 19.59
C ALA A 105 -1.02 4.09 19.57
N TYR A 106 -1.60 5.21 19.13
CA TYR A 106 -0.94 6.51 19.16
C TYR A 106 -0.53 6.88 20.59
N ASP A 107 -1.45 6.79 21.54
CA ASP A 107 -1.21 7.16 22.95
C ASP A 107 -0.13 6.26 23.58
N TYR A 108 -0.13 4.97 23.23
CA TYR A 108 0.91 4.03 23.67
C TYR A 108 2.29 4.43 23.12
N LEU A 109 2.40 4.69 21.81
CA LEU A 109 3.63 5.05 21.15
C LEU A 109 4.18 6.42 21.61
N GLN A 110 3.29 7.35 21.98
CA GLN A 110 3.70 8.65 22.55
C GLN A 110 4.31 8.50 23.94
N ARG A 111 3.76 7.61 24.77
CA ARG A 111 4.29 7.32 26.11
C ARG A 111 5.54 6.46 26.09
N ASN A 112 5.73 5.65 25.04
CA ASN A 112 6.84 4.71 24.89
C ASN A 112 7.65 5.04 23.63
N ARG A 113 8.52 6.03 23.72
CA ARG A 113 9.23 6.57 22.52
C ARG A 113 10.17 5.57 21.86
N GLU A 114 10.67 4.58 22.59
CA GLU A 114 11.53 3.51 22.08
C GLU A 114 10.75 2.35 21.46
N ALA A 115 9.43 2.26 21.72
CA ALA A 115 8.60 1.23 21.16
C ALA A 115 8.35 1.48 19.67
N ARG A 116 8.24 0.38 18.91
CA ARG A 116 7.88 0.35 17.50
C ARG A 116 6.55 -0.39 17.33
N LEU A 117 5.93 -0.27 16.21
CA LEU A 117 4.67 -0.91 15.88
C LEU A 117 4.82 -1.71 14.59
N ILE A 118 4.37 -2.95 14.60
CA ILE A 118 4.10 -3.73 13.40
C ILE A 118 2.58 -3.76 13.21
N ILE A 119 2.14 -3.47 12.01
CA ILE A 119 0.72 -3.58 11.64
C ILE A 119 0.58 -4.75 10.68
N GLU A 120 -0.16 -5.75 11.09
CA GLU A 120 -0.36 -7.00 10.37
C GLU A 120 -1.73 -7.03 9.72
N GLY A 121 -1.77 -7.05 8.38
CA GLY A 121 -3.01 -7.03 7.62
C GLY A 121 -3.48 -8.44 7.28
N HIS A 122 -4.74 -8.72 7.60
CA HIS A 122 -5.39 -10.01 7.40
C HIS A 122 -6.64 -9.88 6.54
N CYS A 123 -7.01 -10.96 5.87
CA CYS A 123 -8.21 -11.11 5.06
C CYS A 123 -8.98 -12.37 5.48
N ASP A 124 -10.24 -12.46 5.10
CA ASP A 124 -10.98 -13.72 5.17
C ASP A 124 -10.53 -14.66 4.02
N TRP A 125 -10.95 -15.92 4.08
CA TRP A 125 -10.52 -16.97 3.15
C TRP A 125 -11.01 -16.81 1.70
N ARG A 126 -11.92 -15.87 1.41
CA ARG A 126 -12.49 -15.69 0.08
C ARG A 126 -11.52 -14.96 -0.86
N GLY A 127 -11.38 -15.48 -2.08
CA GLY A 127 -10.54 -14.90 -3.12
C GLY A 127 -9.27 -15.71 -3.37
N THR A 128 -8.33 -15.13 -4.10
CA THR A 128 -7.00 -15.74 -4.29
C THR A 128 -6.02 -15.21 -3.26
N THR A 129 -5.04 -16.02 -2.91
CA THR A 129 -4.00 -15.63 -1.93
C THR A 129 -3.27 -14.37 -2.37
N GLU A 130 -2.95 -14.21 -3.66
CA GLU A 130 -2.27 -13.02 -4.19
C GLU A 130 -3.13 -11.75 -4.01
N TYR A 131 -4.44 -11.87 -4.28
CA TYR A 131 -5.37 -10.77 -4.05
C TYR A 131 -5.45 -10.40 -2.57
N ASN A 132 -5.58 -11.40 -1.70
CA ASN A 132 -5.67 -11.23 -0.26
C ASN A 132 -4.38 -10.66 0.33
N MET A 133 -3.21 -11.08 -0.16
CA MET A 133 -1.93 -10.48 0.22
C MET A 133 -1.89 -8.98 -0.12
N ALA A 134 -2.31 -8.60 -1.32
CA ALA A 134 -2.37 -7.19 -1.70
C ALA A 134 -3.42 -6.40 -0.91
N LEU A 135 -4.57 -7.01 -0.56
CA LEU A 135 -5.61 -6.37 0.25
C LEU A 135 -5.16 -6.19 1.71
N GLY A 136 -4.51 -7.21 2.29
CA GLY A 136 -3.93 -7.13 3.63
C GLY A 136 -2.87 -6.03 3.73
N ASP A 137 -1.99 -5.91 2.74
CA ASP A 137 -1.02 -4.82 2.66
C ASP A 137 -1.69 -3.44 2.59
N ARG A 138 -2.75 -3.27 1.79
CA ARG A 138 -3.51 -2.01 1.74
C ARG A 138 -4.16 -1.68 3.10
N ARG A 139 -4.68 -2.68 3.83
CA ARG A 139 -5.25 -2.51 5.18
C ARG A 139 -4.20 -2.03 6.18
N ALA A 140 -3.07 -2.72 6.23
CA ALA A 140 -1.96 -2.36 7.10
C ALA A 140 -1.43 -0.94 6.80
N ARG A 141 -1.28 -0.59 5.52
CA ARG A 141 -0.86 0.77 5.12
C ARG A 141 -1.87 1.84 5.45
N SER A 142 -3.17 1.55 5.37
CA SER A 142 -4.20 2.52 5.76
C SER A 142 -4.12 2.86 7.25
N ALA A 143 -3.91 1.86 8.11
CA ALA A 143 -3.70 2.06 9.53
C ALA A 143 -2.38 2.82 9.82
N LYS A 144 -1.28 2.47 9.13
CA LYS A 144 -0.01 3.20 9.20
C LYS A 144 -0.18 4.67 8.83
N GLN A 145 -0.81 4.94 7.68
CA GLN A 145 -1.03 6.32 7.21
C GLN A 145 -1.82 7.14 8.22
N TYR A 146 -2.84 6.55 8.84
CA TYR A 146 -3.61 7.22 9.88
C TYR A 146 -2.74 7.61 11.08
N LEU A 147 -1.89 6.72 11.58
CA LEU A 147 -0.97 6.98 12.69
C LEU A 147 0.11 8.01 12.34
N VAL A 148 0.62 7.98 11.11
CA VAL A 148 1.57 8.99 10.62
C VAL A 148 0.92 10.37 10.54
N GLN A 149 -0.35 10.47 10.11
CA GLN A 149 -1.11 11.72 10.12
C GLN A 149 -1.35 12.25 11.55
N LEU A 150 -1.46 11.37 12.55
CA LEU A 150 -1.51 11.76 13.95
C LEU A 150 -0.15 12.22 14.50
N GLY A 151 0.96 12.00 13.78
CA GLY A 151 2.29 12.47 14.13
C GLY A 151 3.26 11.40 14.65
N ILE A 152 2.97 10.11 14.45
CA ILE A 152 3.96 9.06 14.68
C ILE A 152 4.95 9.03 13.50
N ALA A 153 6.24 8.95 13.79
CA ALA A 153 7.28 8.87 12.77
C ALA A 153 7.15 7.57 11.95
N ASP A 154 7.27 7.66 10.63
CA ASP A 154 7.07 6.54 9.69
C ASP A 154 8.00 5.37 9.98
N GLU A 155 9.23 5.66 10.42
CA GLU A 155 10.28 4.68 10.74
C GLU A 155 9.95 3.83 11.97
N ARG A 156 8.98 4.27 12.77
CA ARG A 156 8.50 3.54 13.95
C ARG A 156 7.39 2.55 13.63
N ILE A 157 6.88 2.54 12.40
CA ILE A 157 5.75 1.71 12.00
C ILE A 157 6.14 0.87 10.79
N GLU A 158 6.08 -0.44 10.94
CA GLU A 158 6.23 -1.41 9.88
C GLU A 158 4.89 -2.04 9.51
N THR A 159 4.74 -2.46 8.26
CA THR A 159 3.53 -3.14 7.78
C THR A 159 3.88 -4.48 7.19
N VAL A 160 3.12 -5.49 7.56
CA VAL A 160 3.21 -6.86 7.05
C VAL A 160 1.82 -7.30 6.59
N SER A 161 1.74 -8.04 5.51
CA SER A 161 0.49 -8.69 5.10
C SER A 161 0.58 -10.19 5.29
N TYR A 162 -0.41 -10.75 5.92
CA TYR A 162 -0.63 -12.19 6.00
C TYR A 162 -1.73 -12.65 5.02
N GLY A 163 -2.43 -11.70 4.38
CA GLY A 163 -3.53 -12.05 3.48
C GLY A 163 -4.54 -12.97 4.16
N ASP A 164 -4.82 -14.11 3.56
CA ASP A 164 -5.70 -15.17 4.04
C ASP A 164 -4.97 -16.35 4.70
N LEU A 165 -3.65 -16.25 4.89
CA LEU A 165 -2.84 -17.36 5.42
C LEU A 165 -3.25 -17.82 6.84
N GLN A 166 -3.90 -16.95 7.61
CA GLN A 166 -4.39 -17.23 8.96
C GLN A 166 -5.92 -17.29 9.04
N ALA A 167 -6.61 -17.21 7.91
CA ALA A 167 -8.06 -17.27 7.85
C ALA A 167 -8.55 -18.70 8.05
N GLU A 168 -9.69 -18.86 8.72
CA GLU A 168 -10.38 -20.14 8.82
C GLU A 168 -11.13 -20.42 7.51
N THR A 169 -10.78 -21.51 6.83
CA THR A 169 -11.41 -21.92 5.57
C THR A 169 -12.87 -22.31 5.82
N GLU A 170 -13.77 -21.91 4.92
CA GLU A 170 -15.22 -22.17 5.02
C GLU A 170 -15.88 -21.62 6.30
N ALA A 171 -15.26 -20.63 6.92
CA ALA A 171 -15.77 -19.96 8.10
C ALA A 171 -17.13 -19.29 7.85
N ASP A 172 -17.92 -19.13 8.89
CA ASP A 172 -19.14 -18.34 8.85
C ASP A 172 -18.86 -16.83 8.73
N GLU A 173 -19.89 -16.02 8.41
CA GLU A 173 -19.69 -14.57 8.22
C GLU A 173 -19.18 -13.89 9.49
N ALA A 174 -19.52 -14.38 10.68
CA ALA A 174 -19.05 -13.79 11.93
C ALA A 174 -17.54 -14.04 12.12
N GLN A 175 -17.03 -15.20 11.74
CA GLN A 175 -15.60 -15.50 11.76
C GLN A 175 -14.89 -14.72 10.65
N MET A 176 -15.42 -14.73 9.43
CA MET A 176 -14.87 -13.93 8.33
C MET A 176 -14.75 -12.44 8.68
N ALA A 177 -15.75 -11.89 9.40
CA ALA A 177 -15.68 -10.50 9.88
C ALA A 177 -14.55 -10.28 10.90
N ARG A 178 -14.23 -11.28 11.71
CA ARG A 178 -13.06 -11.24 12.62
C ARG A 178 -11.73 -11.40 11.89
N ASP A 179 -11.70 -12.15 10.79
CA ASP A 179 -10.50 -12.36 9.99
C ASP A 179 -10.10 -11.10 9.20
N ARG A 180 -11.09 -10.28 8.81
CA ARG A 180 -10.85 -9.00 8.12
C ARG A 180 -10.36 -7.92 9.07
N ARG A 181 -9.09 -7.98 9.46
CA ARG A 181 -8.52 -7.08 10.48
C ARG A 181 -7.10 -6.62 10.15
N ALA A 182 -6.65 -5.64 10.89
CA ALA A 182 -5.23 -5.31 11.05
C ALA A 182 -4.87 -5.37 12.53
N ASP A 183 -3.94 -6.24 12.88
CA ASP A 183 -3.44 -6.39 14.24
C ASP A 183 -2.34 -5.37 14.52
N LEU A 184 -2.36 -4.79 15.71
CA LEU A 184 -1.41 -3.76 16.16
C LEU A 184 -0.44 -4.37 17.16
N VAL A 185 0.72 -4.79 16.68
CA VAL A 185 1.74 -5.52 17.45
C VAL A 185 2.82 -4.55 17.91
N ILE A 186 3.00 -4.44 19.21
CA ILE A 186 4.06 -3.60 19.82
C ILE A 186 5.37 -4.36 19.86
N VAL A 187 6.46 -3.67 19.51
CA VAL A 187 7.82 -4.16 19.67
C VAL A 187 8.56 -3.24 20.63
N ARG A 188 9.03 -3.78 21.74
CA ARG A 188 9.84 -3.05 22.74
C ARG A 188 11.28 -3.53 22.72
N PRO A 189 12.30 -2.64 22.81
CA PRO A 189 13.68 -3.07 22.96
C PRO A 189 13.83 -3.91 24.24
N ARG A 190 14.59 -5.00 24.14
CA ARG A 190 14.97 -5.79 25.33
C ARG A 190 15.87 -4.95 26.21
N ARG A 191 15.57 -4.89 27.50
CA ARG A 191 16.39 -4.22 28.49
C ARG A 191 17.54 -5.12 28.95
#